data_8ac0542ef913826a8042d9842a1c11d4
#
_entry.id   8ac0542ef913826a8042d9842a1c11d4
#
_cell.length_a   1.000
_cell.length_b   1.000
_cell.length_c   1.000
_cell.angle_alpha   90.00
_cell.angle_beta   90.00
_cell.angle_gamma   90.00
#
_symmetry.space_group_name_H-M   'P 1'
#
loop_
_entity.id
_entity.type
_entity.pdbx_description
1 polymer ?
#
loop_
_entity_poly.entity_id
_entity_poly.type
_entity_poly.pdbx_seq_one_letter_code
_entity_poly.pdbx_strand_id
1 'polypeptide(L)'
;MPEGPEIHRAASKIRNALEGKTIEEIELNLPRYTGREAEFLNKTVLKVEARGKAMLIHFDSFVLYSHNQLYGRWTVNLRKTAAKKWNRKLRIALSTDKHTCRLWSATDILMLEPWEVSGHQYIAKLGPDVVIEETTTQDLIEHMSQKRFQRKRLKTLLLDQGFFAGIGNYLRSEVLFTANLHPDRTIASLNESEKIRLAQQALHLSRQSYKVPGITVDLELYDELREKGISRGKARHWVFTCLLYTSDAADEGLGVD
;
A
#
# COMPACT_ATOMS: atom_id res chain seq x y z
N MET A 1 1.67 -9.13 -3.05
CA MET A 1 2.37 -7.85 -2.77
C MET A 1 1.42 -6.99 -1.93
N PRO A 2 1.88 -6.33 -0.88
CA PRO A 2 1.01 -5.39 -0.15
C PRO A 2 0.68 -4.18 -1.03
N GLU A 3 -0.58 -3.76 -0.98
CA GLU A 3 -1.07 -2.59 -1.69
C GLU A 3 -1.33 -1.43 -0.71
N GLY A 4 -1.89 -0.31 -1.16
CA GLY A 4 -2.13 0.87 -0.33
C GLY A 4 -2.79 0.56 1.01
N PRO A 5 -3.92 -0.16 1.05
CA PRO A 5 -4.60 -0.49 2.31
C PRO A 5 -3.71 -1.21 3.33
N GLU A 6 -2.86 -2.14 2.88
CA GLU A 6 -1.95 -2.87 3.78
C GLU A 6 -0.83 -1.97 4.30
N ILE A 7 -0.32 -1.06 3.46
CA ILE A 7 0.74 -0.11 3.87
C ILE A 7 0.17 0.92 4.85
N HIS A 8 -0.98 1.51 4.55
CA HIS A 8 -1.64 2.45 5.46
C HIS A 8 -1.97 1.82 6.81
N ARG A 9 -2.43 0.55 6.82
CA ARG A 9 -2.68 -0.19 8.06
C ARG A 9 -1.40 -0.49 8.83
N ALA A 10 -0.30 -0.81 8.13
CA ALA A 10 1.00 -0.95 8.75
C ALA A 10 1.47 0.39 9.35
N ALA A 11 1.29 1.50 8.62
CA ALA A 11 1.61 2.84 9.11
C ALA A 11 0.83 3.18 10.39
N SER A 12 -0.47 2.89 10.44
CA SER A 12 -1.28 3.13 11.64
C SER A 12 -0.78 2.33 12.85
N LYS A 13 -0.39 1.06 12.66
CA LYS A 13 0.20 0.25 13.74
C LYS A 13 1.56 0.78 14.20
N ILE A 14 2.41 1.20 13.27
CA ILE A 14 3.73 1.77 13.58
C ILE A 14 3.57 3.12 14.24
N ARG A 15 2.64 3.96 13.79
CA ARG A 15 2.28 5.24 14.40
C ARG A 15 1.96 5.06 15.88
N ASN A 16 1.05 4.17 16.20
CA ASN A 16 0.65 3.88 17.60
C ASN A 16 1.83 3.37 18.46
N ALA A 17 2.81 2.73 17.85
CA ALA A 17 3.97 2.17 18.55
C ALA A 17 5.13 3.16 18.71
N LEU A 18 5.36 4.04 17.74
CA LEU A 18 6.57 4.86 17.67
C LEU A 18 6.33 6.38 17.75
N GLU A 19 5.20 6.91 17.22
CA GLU A 19 5.00 8.36 17.12
C GLU A 19 4.95 9.00 18.52
N GLY A 20 5.71 10.07 18.68
CA GLY A 20 5.91 10.76 19.97
C GLY A 20 6.80 9.98 20.95
N LYS A 21 7.44 8.89 20.52
CA LYS A 21 8.31 8.05 21.35
C LYS A 21 9.76 8.14 20.92
N THR A 22 10.64 7.98 21.91
CA THR A 22 12.09 7.94 21.70
C THR A 22 12.54 6.54 21.34
N ILE A 23 13.45 6.44 20.37
CA ILE A 23 14.09 5.16 20.00
C ILE A 23 15.18 4.86 21.02
N GLU A 24 15.01 3.77 21.76
CA GLU A 24 15.95 3.31 22.79
C GLU A 24 16.94 2.25 22.27
N GLU A 25 16.53 1.52 21.22
CA GLU A 25 17.36 0.47 20.63
C GLU A 25 17.09 0.37 19.14
N ILE A 26 18.12 0.11 18.37
CA ILE A 26 18.06 -0.06 16.92
C ILE A 26 18.92 -1.25 16.46
N GLU A 27 18.39 -2.03 15.52
CA GLU A 27 19.15 -2.92 14.68
C GLU A 27 19.08 -2.43 13.23
N LEU A 28 20.25 -2.20 12.61
CA LEU A 28 20.36 -1.66 11.26
C LEU A 28 21.19 -2.61 10.38
N ASN A 29 20.48 -3.56 9.74
CA ASN A 29 21.11 -4.61 8.92
C ASN A 29 21.12 -4.24 7.43
N LEU A 30 21.65 -3.05 7.13
CA LEU A 30 21.78 -2.49 5.78
C LEU A 30 23.22 -2.05 5.56
N PRO A 31 24.00 -2.70 4.66
CA PRO A 31 25.43 -2.40 4.48
C PRO A 31 25.74 -0.92 4.27
N ARG A 32 24.91 -0.20 3.51
CA ARG A 32 25.11 1.24 3.23
C ARG A 32 24.87 2.17 4.44
N TYR A 33 24.32 1.66 5.54
CA TYR A 33 24.03 2.41 6.75
C TYR A 33 24.76 1.86 7.98
N THR A 34 25.73 0.97 7.77
CA THR A 34 26.56 0.43 8.85
C THR A 34 27.23 1.55 9.63
N GLY A 35 27.08 1.54 10.95
CA GLY A 35 27.66 2.56 11.84
C GLY A 35 26.82 3.82 12.01
N ARG A 36 25.62 3.90 11.38
CA ARG A 36 24.68 5.04 11.52
C ARG A 36 23.61 4.84 12.58
N GLU A 37 23.75 3.86 13.45
CA GLU A 37 22.80 3.54 14.52
C GLU A 37 22.61 4.73 15.49
N ALA A 38 23.68 5.47 15.75
CA ALA A 38 23.67 6.65 16.61
C ALA A 38 22.71 7.77 16.13
N GLU A 39 22.42 7.82 14.83
CA GLU A 39 21.50 8.81 14.27
C GLU A 39 20.03 8.56 14.67
N PHE A 40 19.71 7.33 15.06
CA PHE A 40 18.37 6.94 15.52
C PHE A 40 18.25 6.91 17.04
N LEU A 41 19.33 6.56 17.73
CA LEU A 41 19.31 6.42 19.20
C LEU A 41 18.99 7.74 19.88
N ASN A 42 18.09 7.67 20.87
CA ASN A 42 17.59 8.82 21.63
C ASN A 42 16.86 9.89 20.79
N LYS A 43 16.49 9.56 19.54
CA LYS A 43 15.69 10.43 18.69
C LYS A 43 14.20 10.11 18.84
N THR A 44 13.38 11.16 18.84
CA THR A 44 11.92 11.03 18.88
C THR A 44 11.37 10.89 17.47
N VAL A 45 10.45 9.95 17.28
CA VAL A 45 9.67 9.82 16.05
C VAL A 45 8.60 10.90 16.04
N LEU A 46 8.67 11.83 15.09
CA LEU A 46 7.76 12.97 14.99
C LEU A 46 6.44 12.60 14.32
N LYS A 47 6.51 11.79 13.26
CA LYS A 47 5.34 11.41 12.46
C LYS A 47 5.58 10.07 11.76
N VAL A 48 4.51 9.28 11.62
CA VAL A 48 4.50 8.08 10.78
C VAL A 48 3.34 8.20 9.78
N GLU A 49 3.65 8.12 8.50
CA GLU A 49 2.64 8.17 7.44
C GLU A 49 2.93 7.16 6.32
N ALA A 50 1.87 6.82 5.59
CA ALA A 50 1.97 6.14 4.30
C ALA A 50 1.68 7.13 3.18
N ARG A 51 2.36 6.98 2.05
CA ARG A 51 2.04 7.68 0.80
C ARG A 51 2.03 6.66 -0.34
N GLY A 52 0.85 6.35 -0.84
CA GLY A 52 0.66 5.25 -1.76
C GLY A 52 1.10 3.92 -1.13
N LYS A 53 2.19 3.35 -1.64
CA LYS A 53 2.77 2.09 -1.13
C LYS A 53 4.09 2.28 -0.39
N ALA A 54 4.46 3.52 -0.10
CA ALA A 54 5.64 3.86 0.69
C ALA A 54 5.28 4.13 2.15
N MET A 55 6.22 3.85 3.05
CA MET A 55 6.20 4.18 4.47
C MET A 55 7.21 5.27 4.75
N LEU A 56 6.81 6.30 5.47
CA LEU A 56 7.65 7.40 5.92
C LEU A 56 7.61 7.47 7.45
N ILE A 57 8.77 7.44 8.09
CA ILE A 57 8.95 7.65 9.53
C ILE A 57 9.84 8.88 9.68
N HIS A 58 9.26 9.96 10.20
CA HIS A 58 9.90 11.27 10.32
C HIS A 58 10.59 11.41 11.67
N PHE A 59 11.84 11.81 11.62
CA PHE A 59 12.64 12.30 12.73
C PHE A 59 12.90 13.81 12.55
N ASP A 60 13.60 14.43 13.47
CA ASP A 60 13.95 15.86 13.41
C ASP A 60 14.89 16.18 12.23
N SER A 61 15.89 15.34 12.01
CA SER A 61 16.96 15.56 11.05
C SER A 61 16.84 14.74 9.76
N PHE A 62 16.00 13.70 9.72
CA PHE A 62 15.82 12.88 8.53
C PHE A 62 14.45 12.19 8.50
N VAL A 63 14.12 11.62 7.34
CA VAL A 63 12.94 10.78 7.14
C VAL A 63 13.39 9.39 6.67
N LEU A 64 13.05 8.36 7.43
CA LEU A 64 13.24 6.98 7.01
C LEU A 64 12.14 6.60 6.02
N TYR A 65 12.48 6.56 4.74
CA TYR A 65 11.63 6.06 3.66
C TYR A 65 11.81 4.55 3.51
N SER A 66 10.72 3.82 3.30
CA SER A 66 10.79 2.44 2.87
C SER A 66 9.65 2.08 1.93
N HIS A 67 9.95 1.26 0.92
CA HIS A 67 8.96 0.65 0.04
C HIS A 67 9.05 -0.88 0.14
N ASN A 68 7.92 -1.53 0.45
CA ASN A 68 7.91 -2.96 0.73
C ASN A 68 8.20 -3.83 -0.50
N GLN A 69 7.94 -3.33 -1.71
CA GLN A 69 8.05 -4.09 -2.95
C GLN A 69 7.26 -5.42 -2.86
N LEU A 70 7.83 -6.55 -3.31
CA LEU A 70 7.17 -7.86 -3.26
C LEU A 70 7.29 -8.55 -1.90
N TYR A 71 8.44 -8.41 -1.24
CA TYR A 71 8.79 -9.24 -0.09
C TYR A 71 8.91 -8.47 1.22
N GLY A 72 8.94 -7.15 1.17
CA GLY A 72 9.04 -6.31 2.36
C GLY A 72 7.82 -6.42 3.25
N ARG A 73 8.04 -6.40 4.56
CA ARG A 73 6.98 -6.42 5.55
C ARG A 73 7.39 -5.72 6.84
N TRP A 74 6.54 -4.81 7.30
CA TRP A 74 6.61 -4.28 8.63
C TRP A 74 5.84 -5.14 9.62
N THR A 75 6.39 -5.32 10.82
CA THR A 75 5.73 -5.97 11.98
C THR A 75 5.92 -5.11 13.22
N VAL A 76 4.90 -5.10 14.07
CA VAL A 76 4.92 -4.43 15.37
C VAL A 76 4.64 -5.47 16.44
N ASN A 77 5.48 -5.53 17.45
CA ASN A 77 5.36 -6.45 18.59
C ASN A 77 5.69 -5.71 19.89
N LEU A 78 5.27 -6.25 21.03
CA LEU A 78 5.79 -5.79 22.30
C LEU A 78 7.31 -6.06 22.37
N ARG A 79 8.07 -5.15 22.96
CA ARG A 79 9.55 -5.22 23.03
C ARG A 79 10.06 -6.55 23.60
N LYS A 80 9.38 -7.06 24.64
CA LYS A 80 9.71 -8.33 25.27
C LYS A 80 9.37 -9.58 24.45
N THR A 81 8.62 -9.41 23.35
CA THR A 81 8.23 -10.53 22.50
C THR A 81 9.37 -10.90 21.58
N ALA A 82 9.84 -12.13 21.65
CA ALA A 82 10.85 -12.64 20.74
C ALA A 82 10.42 -12.46 19.28
N ALA A 83 11.35 -12.08 18.43
CA ALA A 83 11.09 -11.96 16.99
C ALA A 83 10.65 -13.34 16.45
N LYS A 84 9.57 -13.35 15.67
CA LYS A 84 9.14 -14.58 14.99
C LYS A 84 10.28 -15.03 14.06
N LYS A 85 10.66 -16.30 14.17
CA LYS A 85 11.62 -16.91 13.24
C LYS A 85 10.94 -16.99 11.85
N TRP A 86 11.38 -16.21 10.90
CA TRP A 86 10.91 -16.20 9.53
C TRP A 86 12.07 -16.50 8.58
N ASN A 87 11.76 -17.05 7.43
CA ASN A 87 12.71 -17.09 6.32
C ASN A 87 12.77 -15.72 5.61
N ARG A 88 13.03 -14.65 6.40
CA ARG A 88 13.11 -13.26 5.94
C ARG A 88 14.27 -12.57 6.63
N LYS A 89 15.01 -11.77 5.89
CA LYS A 89 16.11 -10.98 6.44
C LYS A 89 15.56 -9.76 7.18
N LEU A 90 15.90 -9.60 8.45
CA LEU A 90 15.67 -8.35 9.17
C LEU A 90 16.51 -7.24 8.53
N ARG A 91 15.90 -6.09 8.28
CA ARG A 91 16.56 -4.91 7.73
C ARG A 91 16.75 -3.82 8.77
N ILE A 92 15.67 -3.51 9.47
CA ILE A 92 15.65 -2.49 10.53
C ILE A 92 14.78 -3.01 11.66
N ALA A 93 15.20 -2.79 12.91
CA ALA A 93 14.33 -2.86 14.07
C ALA A 93 14.46 -1.56 14.86
N LEU A 94 13.35 -0.89 15.13
CA LEU A 94 13.22 0.31 15.94
C LEU A 94 12.47 -0.05 17.21
N SER A 95 13.10 0.11 18.37
CA SER A 95 12.51 -0.22 19.66
C SER A 95 12.33 1.03 20.53
N THR A 96 11.15 1.14 21.11
CA THR A 96 10.82 2.08 22.19
C THR A 96 10.80 1.33 23.52
N ASP A 97 10.38 1.97 24.60
CA ASP A 97 10.16 1.35 25.91
C ASP A 97 9.23 0.13 25.85
N LYS A 98 8.20 0.16 25.00
CA LYS A 98 7.12 -0.84 24.94
C LYS A 98 7.10 -1.69 23.70
N HIS A 99 7.46 -1.16 22.53
CA HIS A 99 7.27 -1.82 21.26
C HIS A 99 8.57 -1.92 20.45
N THR A 100 8.62 -2.93 19.58
CA THR A 100 9.61 -3.04 18.52
C THR A 100 8.93 -3.15 17.17
N CYS A 101 9.26 -2.22 16.27
CA CYS A 101 8.83 -2.23 14.87
C CYS A 101 9.96 -2.79 14.01
N ARG A 102 9.70 -3.84 13.23
CA ARG A 102 10.69 -4.51 12.39
C ARG A 102 10.32 -4.49 10.94
N LEU A 103 11.27 -4.09 10.09
CA LEU A 103 11.17 -4.18 8.63
C LEU A 103 11.97 -5.37 8.13
N TRP A 104 11.29 -6.24 7.39
CA TRP A 104 11.82 -7.48 6.85
C TRP A 104 11.91 -7.42 5.33
N SER A 105 13.00 -7.94 4.76
CA SER A 105 13.21 -8.23 3.33
C SER A 105 12.97 -7.08 2.33
N ALA A 106 12.71 -5.86 2.79
CA ALA A 106 12.67 -4.70 1.91
C ALA A 106 14.08 -4.35 1.42
N THR A 107 14.20 -3.84 0.21
CA THR A 107 15.47 -3.42 -0.39
C THR A 107 15.51 -1.94 -0.73
N ASP A 108 14.34 -1.34 -0.89
CA ASP A 108 14.18 0.08 -1.15
C ASP A 108 13.92 0.81 0.17
N ILE A 109 15.01 1.22 0.82
CA ILE A 109 15.03 1.88 2.13
C ILE A 109 16.02 3.03 2.04
N LEU A 110 15.60 4.25 2.35
CA LEU A 110 16.42 5.46 2.28
C LEU A 110 16.29 6.27 3.57
N MET A 111 17.37 6.91 3.97
CA MET A 111 17.35 8.04 4.87
C MET A 111 17.40 9.30 4.01
N LEU A 112 16.34 10.06 4.00
CA LEU A 112 16.17 11.27 3.21
C LEU A 112 16.21 12.49 4.13
N GLU A 113 16.77 13.57 3.67
CA GLU A 113 16.58 14.85 4.32
C GLU A 113 15.10 15.28 4.20
N PRO A 114 14.52 16.00 5.18
CA PRO A 114 13.11 16.37 5.16
C PRO A 114 12.67 17.06 3.86
N TRP A 115 13.53 17.89 3.27
CA TRP A 115 13.25 18.63 2.03
C TRP A 115 13.36 17.76 0.76
N GLU A 116 14.04 16.61 0.81
CA GLU A 116 14.16 15.67 -0.31
C GLU A 116 12.89 14.83 -0.51
N VAL A 117 12.07 14.68 0.52
CA VAL A 117 10.89 13.79 0.50
C VAL A 117 9.96 14.13 -0.65
N SER A 118 9.62 15.41 -0.84
CA SER A 118 8.70 15.84 -1.91
C SER A 118 9.27 15.63 -3.31
N GLY A 119 10.60 15.71 -3.47
CA GLY A 119 11.32 15.49 -4.72
C GLY A 119 11.68 14.03 -4.98
N HIS A 120 11.47 13.13 -4.02
CA HIS A 120 11.81 11.72 -4.16
C HIS A 120 11.07 11.10 -5.34
N GLN A 121 11.78 10.36 -6.20
CA GLN A 121 11.29 9.85 -7.49
C GLN A 121 9.93 9.14 -7.41
N TYR A 122 9.68 8.38 -6.36
CA TYR A 122 8.40 7.70 -6.16
C TYR A 122 7.34 8.68 -5.66
N ILE A 123 7.64 9.48 -4.62
CA ILE A 123 6.68 10.37 -3.96
C ILE A 123 6.22 11.50 -4.90
N ALA A 124 7.14 12.12 -5.64
CA ALA A 124 6.84 13.23 -6.56
C ALA A 124 5.89 12.85 -7.71
N LYS A 125 5.79 11.55 -8.03
CA LYS A 125 4.94 11.05 -9.12
C LYS A 125 3.57 10.59 -8.66
N LEU A 126 3.30 10.52 -7.35
CA LEU A 126 2.04 9.98 -6.86
C LEU A 126 0.85 10.83 -7.31
N GLY A 127 -0.17 10.15 -7.78
CA GLY A 127 -1.51 10.71 -7.93
C GLY A 127 -2.26 10.72 -6.58
N PRO A 128 -3.55 11.08 -6.59
CA PRO A 128 -4.39 11.02 -5.39
C PRO A 128 -4.35 9.63 -4.76
N ASP A 129 -4.15 9.59 -3.44
CA ASP A 129 -4.11 8.34 -2.68
C ASP A 129 -5.53 7.91 -2.33
N VAL A 130 -5.95 6.74 -2.84
CA VAL A 130 -7.33 6.26 -2.71
C VAL A 130 -7.68 5.73 -1.32
N VAL A 131 -6.72 5.61 -0.42
CA VAL A 131 -6.95 5.16 0.97
C VAL A 131 -7.24 6.34 1.89
N ILE A 132 -6.68 7.52 1.61
CA ILE A 132 -6.81 8.73 2.42
C ILE A 132 -8.26 9.22 2.40
N GLU A 133 -8.83 9.51 3.58
CA GLU A 133 -10.24 9.92 3.69
C GLU A 133 -10.55 11.26 3.03
N GLU A 134 -9.60 12.16 3.01
CA GLU A 134 -9.70 13.49 2.41
C GLU A 134 -9.77 13.44 0.88
N THR A 135 -9.29 12.38 0.25
CA THR A 135 -9.39 12.23 -1.21
C THR A 135 -10.85 11.99 -1.61
N THR A 136 -11.39 12.88 -2.43
CA THR A 136 -12.80 12.82 -2.86
C THR A 136 -12.98 12.19 -4.23
N THR A 137 -14.20 11.80 -4.57
CA THR A 137 -14.56 11.36 -5.91
C THR A 137 -14.25 12.45 -6.94
N GLN A 138 -14.49 13.71 -6.60
CA GLN A 138 -14.22 14.85 -7.47
C GLN A 138 -12.73 15.01 -7.77
N ASP A 139 -11.86 14.85 -6.76
CA ASP A 139 -10.39 14.89 -6.96
C ASP A 139 -9.94 13.82 -7.96
N LEU A 140 -10.52 12.61 -7.88
CA LEU A 140 -10.19 11.55 -8.82
C LEU A 140 -10.69 11.84 -10.23
N ILE A 141 -11.88 12.42 -10.40
CA ILE A 141 -12.44 12.79 -11.69
C ILE A 141 -11.59 13.89 -12.36
N GLU A 142 -11.24 14.93 -11.60
CA GLU A 142 -10.37 15.99 -12.08
C GLU A 142 -8.99 15.45 -12.49
N HIS A 143 -8.42 14.58 -11.68
CA HIS A 143 -7.14 13.93 -11.98
C HIS A 143 -7.22 13.05 -13.24
N MET A 144 -8.30 12.31 -13.44
CA MET A 144 -8.55 11.52 -14.65
C MET A 144 -8.63 12.37 -15.93
N SER A 145 -9.02 13.64 -15.83
CA SER A 145 -9.19 14.54 -17.00
C SER A 145 -7.87 14.89 -17.68
N GLN A 146 -6.72 14.67 -17.04
CA GLN A 146 -5.41 15.01 -17.58
C GLN A 146 -5.11 14.28 -18.89
N LYS A 147 -4.59 14.99 -19.89
CA LYS A 147 -4.29 14.47 -21.24
C LYS A 147 -3.44 13.20 -21.22
N ARG A 148 -2.48 13.09 -20.30
CA ARG A 148 -1.55 11.96 -20.18
C ARG A 148 -2.22 10.61 -19.88
N PHE A 149 -3.46 10.61 -19.38
CA PHE A 149 -4.19 9.40 -19.01
C PHE A 149 -5.20 8.94 -20.06
N GLN A 150 -5.65 9.84 -20.94
CA GLN A 150 -6.81 9.64 -21.79
C GLN A 150 -6.72 8.41 -22.71
N ARG A 151 -5.52 8.08 -23.23
CA ARG A 151 -5.30 6.99 -24.20
C ARG A 151 -4.77 5.70 -23.59
N LYS A 152 -4.47 5.69 -22.28
CA LYS A 152 -3.98 4.51 -21.59
C LYS A 152 -5.14 3.55 -21.26
N ARG A 153 -4.92 2.24 -21.39
CA ARG A 153 -5.89 1.23 -21.01
C ARG A 153 -6.05 1.18 -19.48
N LEU A 154 -7.27 0.97 -18.99
CA LEU A 154 -7.59 0.97 -17.56
C LEU A 154 -6.76 -0.06 -16.80
N LYS A 155 -6.54 -1.27 -17.35
CA LYS A 155 -5.72 -2.31 -16.74
C LYS A 155 -4.29 -1.87 -16.42
N THR A 156 -3.69 -1.06 -17.28
CA THR A 156 -2.33 -0.52 -17.07
C THR A 156 -2.36 0.73 -16.22
N LEU A 157 -3.37 1.57 -16.45
CA LEU A 157 -3.50 2.87 -15.80
C LEU A 157 -3.71 2.74 -14.30
N LEU A 158 -4.56 1.80 -13.85
CA LEU A 158 -4.81 1.56 -12.42
C LEU A 158 -3.58 1.02 -11.67
N LEU A 159 -2.56 0.51 -12.34
CA LEU A 159 -1.29 0.15 -11.72
C LEU A 159 -0.28 1.30 -11.66
N ASP A 160 -0.50 2.35 -12.46
CA ASP A 160 0.32 3.56 -12.46
C ASP A 160 0.06 4.34 -11.17
N GLN A 161 1.04 4.39 -10.26
CA GLN A 161 0.89 5.11 -8.99
C GLN A 161 0.74 6.63 -9.17
N GLY A 162 1.07 7.14 -10.35
CA GLY A 162 0.80 8.53 -10.75
C GLY A 162 -0.64 8.77 -11.20
N PHE A 163 -1.42 7.71 -11.37
CA PHE A 163 -2.87 7.81 -11.64
C PHE A 163 -3.66 7.78 -10.33
N PHE A 164 -3.74 6.63 -9.68
CA PHE A 164 -4.35 6.47 -8.36
C PHE A 164 -3.35 5.75 -7.45
N ALA A 165 -2.78 6.49 -6.51
CA ALA A 165 -1.80 5.93 -5.60
C ALA A 165 -2.43 4.89 -4.66
N GLY A 166 -1.71 3.80 -4.44
CA GLY A 166 -2.14 2.72 -3.55
C GLY A 166 -2.71 1.49 -4.26
N ILE A 167 -3.30 1.63 -5.46
CA ILE A 167 -3.87 0.50 -6.21
C ILE A 167 -2.76 -0.43 -6.72
N GLY A 168 -2.99 -1.73 -6.57
CA GLY A 168 -2.18 -2.80 -7.12
C GLY A 168 -3.03 -3.84 -7.83
N ASN A 169 -2.53 -5.07 -7.94
CA ASN A 169 -3.16 -6.10 -8.77
C ASN A 169 -4.56 -6.52 -8.28
N TYR A 170 -4.73 -6.72 -6.96
CA TYR A 170 -6.05 -7.13 -6.48
C TYR A 170 -7.05 -5.97 -6.56
N LEU A 171 -6.70 -4.77 -6.08
CA LEU A 171 -7.59 -3.62 -6.16
C LEU A 171 -7.95 -3.28 -7.61
N ARG A 172 -7.00 -3.33 -8.55
CA ARG A 172 -7.29 -3.13 -9.97
C ARG A 172 -8.40 -4.04 -10.46
N SER A 173 -8.29 -5.35 -10.19
CA SER A 173 -9.26 -6.34 -10.65
C SER A 173 -10.63 -6.12 -10.01
N GLU A 174 -10.66 -5.88 -8.72
CA GLU A 174 -11.87 -5.63 -7.93
C GLU A 174 -12.58 -4.34 -8.37
N VAL A 175 -11.81 -3.24 -8.52
CA VAL A 175 -12.35 -1.93 -8.96
C VAL A 175 -12.94 -2.02 -10.36
N LEU A 176 -12.26 -2.66 -11.31
CA LEU A 176 -12.77 -2.81 -12.67
C LEU A 176 -14.04 -3.65 -12.71
N PHE A 177 -14.07 -4.74 -11.96
CA PHE A 177 -15.24 -5.61 -11.85
C PHE A 177 -16.45 -4.89 -11.25
N THR A 178 -16.29 -4.26 -10.09
CA THR A 178 -17.39 -3.58 -9.41
C THR A 178 -17.83 -2.30 -10.11
N ALA A 179 -16.93 -1.63 -10.84
CA ALA A 179 -17.30 -0.52 -11.72
C ALA A 179 -17.96 -0.97 -13.03
N ASN A 180 -18.00 -2.27 -13.32
CA ASN A 180 -18.49 -2.86 -14.58
C ASN A 180 -17.77 -2.25 -15.81
N LEU A 181 -16.43 -2.24 -15.77
CA LEU A 181 -15.59 -1.66 -16.83
C LEU A 181 -14.63 -2.71 -17.39
N HIS A 182 -14.64 -2.86 -18.71
CA HIS A 182 -13.69 -3.75 -19.38
C HIS A 182 -12.25 -3.20 -19.23
N PRO A 183 -11.25 -4.02 -18.88
CA PRO A 183 -9.88 -3.59 -18.58
C PRO A 183 -9.16 -2.94 -19.77
N ASP A 184 -9.52 -3.22 -20.99
CA ASP A 184 -8.93 -2.64 -22.20
C ASP A 184 -9.54 -1.29 -22.63
N ARG A 185 -10.59 -0.82 -21.98
CA ARG A 185 -11.13 0.52 -22.20
C ARG A 185 -10.14 1.59 -21.76
N THR A 186 -10.28 2.78 -22.31
CA THR A 186 -9.48 3.96 -22.00
C THR A 186 -10.33 5.02 -21.30
N ILE A 187 -9.72 5.97 -20.59
CA ILE A 187 -10.47 7.07 -19.95
C ILE A 187 -11.28 7.87 -21.00
N ALA A 188 -10.71 8.12 -22.17
CA ALA A 188 -11.41 8.83 -23.25
C ALA A 188 -12.66 8.11 -23.76
N SER A 189 -12.76 6.78 -23.58
CA SER A 189 -13.92 5.99 -23.99
C SER A 189 -15.02 5.92 -22.93
N LEU A 190 -14.79 6.43 -21.73
CA LEU A 190 -15.75 6.42 -20.63
C LEU A 190 -16.69 7.63 -20.71
N ASN A 191 -17.97 7.39 -20.47
CA ASN A 191 -18.90 8.47 -20.21
C ASN A 191 -18.77 8.97 -18.75
N GLU A 192 -19.44 10.07 -18.40
CA GLU A 192 -19.29 10.69 -17.09
C GLU A 192 -19.77 9.75 -15.95
N SER A 193 -20.86 9.00 -16.13
CA SER A 193 -21.35 8.06 -15.12
C SER A 193 -20.37 6.91 -14.89
N GLU A 194 -19.66 6.46 -15.90
CA GLU A 194 -18.63 5.42 -15.80
C GLU A 194 -17.38 5.93 -15.08
N LYS A 195 -16.97 7.19 -15.33
CA LYS A 195 -15.86 7.83 -14.61
C LYS A 195 -16.20 8.00 -13.13
N ILE A 196 -17.42 8.43 -12.81
CA ILE A 196 -17.91 8.54 -11.42
C ILE A 196 -17.85 7.17 -10.74
N ARG A 197 -18.39 6.11 -11.37
CA ARG A 197 -18.36 4.76 -10.80
C ARG A 197 -16.93 4.28 -10.58
N LEU A 198 -16.03 4.49 -11.54
CA LEU A 198 -14.61 4.11 -11.40
C LEU A 198 -13.98 4.78 -10.17
N ALA A 199 -14.17 6.09 -10.01
CA ALA A 199 -13.67 6.85 -8.88
C ALA A 199 -14.26 6.37 -7.54
N GLN A 200 -15.59 6.21 -7.48
CA GLN A 200 -16.28 5.74 -6.29
C GLN A 200 -15.82 4.34 -5.87
N GLN A 201 -15.70 3.40 -6.80
CA GLN A 201 -15.26 2.04 -6.50
C GLN A 201 -13.78 2.00 -6.10
N ALA A 202 -12.92 2.82 -6.69
CA ALA A 202 -11.53 2.94 -6.28
C ALA A 202 -11.40 3.39 -4.82
N LEU A 203 -12.15 4.41 -4.40
CA LEU A 203 -12.17 4.88 -3.01
C LEU A 203 -12.83 3.86 -2.08
N HIS A 204 -14.02 3.37 -2.44
CA HIS A 204 -14.79 2.46 -1.59
C HIS A 204 -14.02 1.19 -1.25
N LEU A 205 -13.54 0.46 -2.26
CA LEU A 205 -12.87 -0.82 -2.05
C LEU A 205 -11.52 -0.66 -1.33
N SER A 206 -10.79 0.41 -1.63
CA SER A 206 -9.53 0.69 -0.96
C SER A 206 -9.72 1.00 0.53
N ARG A 207 -10.71 1.82 0.86
CA ARG A 207 -11.04 2.17 2.25
C ARG A 207 -11.67 1.01 3.00
N GLN A 208 -12.54 0.23 2.36
CA GLN A 208 -13.07 -0.99 2.95
C GLN A 208 -11.96 -1.98 3.26
N SER A 209 -11.07 -2.25 2.28
CA SER A 209 -9.92 -3.14 2.48
C SER A 209 -8.93 -2.63 3.54
N TYR A 210 -8.86 -1.32 3.78
CA TYR A 210 -8.11 -0.74 4.90
C TYR A 210 -8.81 -0.99 6.25
N LYS A 211 -10.12 -0.74 6.35
CA LYS A 211 -10.91 -0.90 7.58
C LYS A 211 -11.05 -2.37 7.95
N VAL A 212 -11.43 -3.21 7.01
CA VAL A 212 -11.57 -4.66 7.19
C VAL A 212 -10.51 -5.39 6.37
N PRO A 213 -9.45 -5.91 7.02
CA PRO A 213 -8.21 -6.32 6.39
C PRO A 213 -8.37 -7.22 5.15
N GLY A 214 -8.15 -6.65 3.96
CA GLY A 214 -8.10 -7.37 2.69
C GLY A 214 -9.44 -7.93 2.23
N ILE A 215 -10.57 -7.36 2.65
CA ILE A 215 -11.92 -7.73 2.18
C ILE A 215 -12.42 -6.65 1.24
N THR A 216 -12.88 -7.05 0.06
CA THR A 216 -13.42 -6.17 -0.99
C THR A 216 -14.86 -6.51 -1.38
N VAL A 217 -15.34 -7.71 -1.07
CA VAL A 217 -16.77 -8.05 -1.21
C VAL A 217 -17.60 -7.32 -0.15
N ASP A 218 -18.90 -7.20 -0.37
CA ASP A 218 -19.82 -6.68 0.65
C ASP A 218 -19.71 -7.49 1.93
N LEU A 219 -19.74 -6.83 3.08
CA LEU A 219 -19.50 -7.50 4.36
C LEU A 219 -20.58 -8.53 4.70
N GLU A 220 -21.83 -8.25 4.36
CA GLU A 220 -22.94 -9.20 4.51
C GLU A 220 -22.69 -10.47 3.68
N LEU A 221 -22.34 -10.31 2.40
CA LEU A 221 -21.97 -11.44 1.53
C LEU A 221 -20.76 -12.20 2.06
N TYR A 222 -19.74 -11.47 2.57
CA TYR A 222 -18.58 -12.10 3.18
C TYR A 222 -18.97 -13.01 4.34
N ASP A 223 -19.82 -12.53 5.25
CA ASP A 223 -20.26 -13.27 6.43
C ASP A 223 -21.08 -14.49 6.02
N GLU A 224 -22.04 -14.36 5.08
CA GLU A 224 -22.78 -15.48 4.51
C GLU A 224 -21.89 -16.56 3.91
N LEU A 225 -20.85 -16.15 3.13
CA LEU A 225 -19.90 -17.09 2.54
C LEU A 225 -19.09 -17.82 3.63
N ARG A 226 -18.73 -17.12 4.70
CA ARG A 226 -18.02 -17.71 5.84
C ARG A 226 -18.88 -18.70 6.62
N GLU A 227 -20.16 -18.40 6.82
CA GLU A 227 -21.14 -19.31 7.44
C GLU A 227 -21.33 -20.59 6.60
N LYS A 228 -21.33 -20.46 5.26
CA LYS A 228 -21.34 -21.61 4.33
C LYS A 228 -20.02 -22.39 4.27
N GLY A 229 -19.04 -22.08 5.14
CA GLY A 229 -17.76 -22.78 5.24
C GLY A 229 -16.73 -22.38 4.16
N ILE A 230 -17.00 -21.37 3.33
CA ILE A 230 -16.04 -20.87 2.35
C ILE A 230 -14.83 -20.27 3.08
N SER A 231 -13.61 -20.70 2.71
CA SER A 231 -12.39 -20.18 3.35
C SER A 231 -12.24 -18.67 3.17
N ARG A 232 -11.63 -17.99 4.16
CA ARG A 232 -11.37 -16.55 4.09
C ARG A 232 -10.71 -16.12 2.78
N GLY A 233 -9.75 -16.91 2.28
CA GLY A 233 -9.02 -16.59 1.05
C GLY A 233 -9.93 -16.50 -0.18
N LYS A 234 -10.95 -17.35 -0.24
CA LYS A 234 -11.91 -17.40 -1.37
C LYS A 234 -13.08 -16.41 -1.18
N ALA A 235 -13.50 -16.15 0.07
CA ALA A 235 -14.66 -15.30 0.36
C ALA A 235 -14.39 -13.79 0.29
N ARG A 236 -13.13 -13.35 0.34
CA ARG A 236 -12.76 -11.95 0.60
C ARG A 236 -12.73 -11.03 -0.62
N HIS A 237 -12.76 -11.58 -1.84
CA HIS A 237 -12.64 -10.83 -3.09
C HIS A 237 -13.73 -11.22 -4.07
N TRP A 238 -14.15 -10.30 -4.92
CA TRP A 238 -15.12 -10.55 -5.98
C TRP A 238 -14.54 -11.45 -7.07
N VAL A 239 -13.37 -11.10 -7.59
CA VAL A 239 -12.76 -11.79 -8.73
C VAL A 239 -11.27 -12.13 -8.52
N PHE A 240 -10.57 -11.41 -7.68
CA PHE A 240 -9.15 -11.67 -7.46
C PHE A 240 -8.95 -13.02 -6.75
N THR A 241 -8.11 -13.90 -7.33
CA THR A 241 -7.95 -15.31 -6.94
C THR A 241 -9.13 -16.23 -7.29
N CYS A 242 -10.12 -15.77 -8.05
CA CYS A 242 -11.08 -16.64 -8.69
C CYS A 242 -10.37 -17.44 -9.78
N LEU A 243 -10.32 -18.78 -9.66
CA LEU A 243 -9.60 -19.65 -10.61
C LEU A 243 -10.09 -19.53 -12.05
N LEU A 244 -11.36 -19.19 -12.26
CA LEU A 244 -11.94 -18.98 -13.59
C LEU A 244 -11.50 -17.65 -14.24
N TYR A 245 -11.10 -16.65 -13.43
CA TYR A 245 -10.70 -15.34 -13.92
C TYR A 245 -9.17 -15.17 -14.02
N THR A 246 -8.40 -15.89 -13.20
CA THR A 246 -6.94 -15.76 -13.17
C THR A 246 -6.24 -16.59 -14.25
N SER A 247 -6.85 -17.69 -14.77
CA SER A 247 -6.26 -18.50 -15.82
C SER A 247 -6.16 -17.73 -17.14
N ASP A 248 -7.21 -17.00 -17.53
CA ASP A 248 -7.25 -16.34 -18.84
C ASP A 248 -6.50 -15.01 -18.89
N ALA A 249 -6.35 -14.33 -17.74
CA ALA A 249 -5.65 -13.03 -17.66
C ALA A 249 -4.14 -13.14 -17.37
N ALA A 250 -3.69 -14.27 -16.84
CA ALA A 250 -2.28 -14.52 -16.54
C ALA A 250 -1.52 -15.06 -17.76
N ASP A 251 -2.18 -15.82 -18.63
CA ASP A 251 -1.54 -16.44 -19.81
C ASP A 251 -1.39 -15.46 -20.98
N GLU A 252 -2.19 -14.40 -21.05
CA GLU A 252 -2.04 -13.36 -22.09
C GLU A 252 -0.92 -12.35 -21.81
N GLY A 253 -0.31 -12.37 -20.62
CA GLY A 253 0.77 -11.45 -20.20
C GLY A 253 2.18 -11.99 -20.30
N LEU A 254 2.36 -13.27 -20.65
CA LEU A 254 3.65 -13.95 -20.78
C LEU A 254 3.88 -14.46 -22.19
N GLY A 255 3.59 -13.64 -23.19
CA GLY A 255 4.17 -13.80 -24.51
C GLY A 255 5.64 -13.41 -24.41
N VAL A 256 6.50 -14.37 -24.15
CA VAL A 256 7.94 -14.25 -24.34
C VAL A 256 8.22 -14.84 -25.71
N ASP A 257 8.53 -13.98 -26.67
CA ASP A 257 9.41 -14.28 -27.81
C ASP A 257 10.76 -13.63 -27.55
#